data_ccd094b0578735359afe13ccf98101b2
#
_entry.id   ccd094b0578735359afe13ccf98101b2
#
_cell.length_a   1.000
_cell.length_b   1.000
_cell.length_c   1.000
_cell.angle_alpha   90.00
_cell.angle_beta   90.00
_cell.angle_gamma   90.00
#
_symmetry.space_group_name_H-M   'P 1'
#
loop_
_entity.id
_entity.type
_entity.pdbx_description
1 polymer ?
#
loop_
_entity_poly.entity_id
_entity_poly.type
_entity_poly.pdbx_seq_one_letter_code
_entity_poly.pdbx_strand_id
1 'polypeptide(L)'
;MWRMGLLAGIVGAALAGCASYEREYGGGPETKGGASVNVPPENYRAEILAYQRSYLNDPSGIRSAAISQPVLKNVGVGDRYVVCVRFNAKQPTGAYTGVRDYLAIFLAGKLDQMGVTREQCKDAEYGPFPELERLKR
;
A
#
# COMPACT_ATOMS: atom_id res chain seq x y z
N MET A 1 0.49 57.35 -69.06
CA MET A 1 1.81 57.06 -68.46
C MET A 1 1.56 56.47 -67.09
N TRP A 2 1.59 55.37 -67.04
CA TRP A 2 2.28 54.28 -66.39
C TRP A 2 2.87 54.54 -65.01
N ARG A 3 2.39 53.81 -63.98
CA ARG A 3 3.29 53.16 -63.07
C ARG A 3 2.52 52.14 -62.25
N MET A 4 2.88 50.91 -62.51
CA MET A 4 2.57 49.74 -61.70
C MET A 4 3.16 49.86 -60.29
N GLY A 5 2.33 49.69 -59.28
CA GLY A 5 2.77 49.46 -57.89
C GLY A 5 2.52 48.03 -57.51
N LEU A 6 3.59 47.26 -57.36
CA LEU A 6 3.55 45.92 -56.79
C LEU A 6 3.23 45.99 -55.32
N LEU A 7 2.17 45.34 -54.93
CA LEU A 7 1.93 44.99 -53.53
C LEU A 7 2.54 43.62 -53.21
N ALA A 8 3.63 43.64 -52.47
CA ALA A 8 4.22 42.41 -51.90
C ALA A 8 3.40 41.97 -50.69
N GLY A 9 2.74 40.85 -50.82
CA GLY A 9 2.08 40.18 -49.73
C GLY A 9 3.07 39.48 -48.80
N ILE A 10 3.10 39.86 -47.54
CA ILE A 10 3.86 39.16 -46.53
C ILE A 10 2.97 38.02 -45.99
N VAL A 11 3.28 36.83 -46.34
CA VAL A 11 2.69 35.62 -45.74
C VAL A 11 3.39 35.41 -44.42
N GLY A 12 2.70 35.70 -43.32
CA GLY A 12 3.14 35.36 -41.99
C GLY A 12 2.92 33.90 -41.75
N ALA A 13 3.98 33.08 -41.71
CA ALA A 13 3.93 31.73 -41.26
C ALA A 13 3.78 31.70 -39.74
N ALA A 14 2.59 31.33 -39.27
CA ALA A 14 2.36 30.99 -37.88
C ALA A 14 3.02 29.64 -37.59
N LEU A 15 4.17 29.68 -36.94
CA LEU A 15 4.77 28.50 -36.34
C LEU A 15 3.92 28.07 -35.14
N ALA A 16 3.05 27.10 -35.34
CA ALA A 16 2.44 26.37 -34.25
C ALA A 16 3.54 25.63 -33.51
N GLY A 17 3.99 26.18 -32.40
CA GLY A 17 4.86 25.50 -31.48
C GLY A 17 4.12 24.31 -30.88
N CYS A 18 4.46 23.08 -31.32
CA CYS A 18 4.15 21.89 -30.58
C CYS A 18 4.90 21.98 -29.25
N ALA A 19 4.20 22.37 -28.20
CA ALA A 19 4.70 22.19 -26.87
C ALA A 19 4.81 20.68 -26.65
N SER A 20 6.02 20.16 -26.73
CA SER A 20 6.33 18.82 -26.31
C SER A 20 6.00 18.74 -24.82
N TYR A 21 4.91 18.09 -24.51
CA TYR A 21 4.60 17.73 -23.13
C TYR A 21 5.60 16.63 -22.74
N GLU A 22 6.76 17.03 -22.32
CA GLU A 22 7.70 16.13 -21.67
C GLU A 22 7.08 15.72 -20.34
N ARG A 23 6.47 14.55 -20.35
CA ARG A 23 6.06 13.88 -19.14
C ARG A 23 7.35 13.44 -18.45
N GLU A 24 7.86 14.26 -17.58
CA GLU A 24 8.97 13.93 -16.71
C GLU A 24 8.52 12.77 -15.81
N TYR A 25 8.95 11.58 -16.17
CA TYR A 25 8.76 10.39 -15.36
C TYR A 25 9.78 10.44 -14.23
N GLY A 26 9.64 11.42 -13.36
CA GLY A 26 10.37 11.50 -12.10
C GLY A 26 9.71 10.55 -11.13
N GLY A 27 10.44 9.49 -10.72
CA GLY A 27 10.00 8.60 -9.66
C GLY A 27 9.89 9.32 -8.31
N GLY A 28 8.83 10.11 -8.15
CA GLY A 28 8.40 10.62 -6.86
C GLY A 28 7.55 9.57 -6.14
N PRO A 29 7.31 9.72 -4.82
CA PRO A 29 6.43 8.82 -4.11
C PRO A 29 5.05 8.80 -4.80
N GLU A 30 4.57 7.60 -5.12
CA GLU A 30 3.24 7.42 -5.70
C GLU A 30 2.20 8.09 -4.81
N THR A 31 1.38 8.92 -5.40
CA THR A 31 0.27 9.59 -4.70
C THR A 31 -1.05 9.02 -5.18
N LYS A 32 -1.94 8.73 -4.25
CA LYS A 32 -3.33 8.38 -4.53
C LYS A 32 -4.22 9.45 -3.89
N GLY A 33 -4.96 10.19 -4.71
CA GLY A 33 -5.81 11.27 -4.20
C GLY A 33 -5.06 12.41 -3.51
N GLY A 34 -3.79 12.68 -3.91
CA GLY A 34 -2.95 13.74 -3.34
C GLY A 34 -2.21 13.37 -2.05
N ALA A 35 -2.47 12.19 -1.46
CA ALA A 35 -1.74 11.69 -0.30
C ALA A 35 -0.61 10.76 -0.71
N SER A 36 0.52 10.83 -0.01
CA SER A 36 1.62 9.87 -0.19
C SER A 36 1.17 8.46 0.17
N VAL A 37 1.47 7.47 -0.69
CA VAL A 37 1.17 6.06 -0.41
C VAL A 37 2.13 5.45 0.62
N ASN A 38 3.25 6.11 0.88
CA ASN A 38 4.31 5.63 1.78
C ASN A 38 4.31 6.38 3.12
N VAL A 39 3.12 6.56 3.71
CA VAL A 39 2.97 7.09 5.06
C VAL A 39 3.10 5.95 6.07
N PRO A 40 3.99 6.06 7.08
CA PRO A 40 4.07 5.07 8.15
C PRO A 40 2.72 4.91 8.86
N PRO A 41 2.25 3.68 9.09
CA PRO A 41 1.00 3.46 9.80
C PRO A 41 1.20 3.64 11.30
N GLU A 42 0.56 4.64 11.89
CA GLU A 42 0.66 4.93 13.32
C GLU A 42 -0.17 3.99 14.18
N ASN A 43 -1.36 3.61 13.70
CA ASN A 43 -2.32 2.79 14.43
C ASN A 43 -2.40 1.35 13.93
N TYR A 44 -1.29 0.81 13.40
CA TYR A 44 -1.27 -0.50 12.74
C TYR A 44 -1.77 -1.64 13.63
N ARG A 45 -1.47 -1.62 14.91
CA ARG A 45 -1.94 -2.67 15.85
C ARG A 45 -3.46 -2.66 15.97
N ALA A 46 -4.06 -1.48 16.16
CA ALA A 46 -5.51 -1.34 16.27
C ALA A 46 -6.24 -1.71 14.98
N GLU A 47 -5.69 -1.33 13.83
CA GLU A 47 -6.27 -1.67 12.52
C GLU A 47 -6.21 -3.18 12.25
N ILE A 48 -5.11 -3.83 12.58
CA ILE A 48 -4.97 -5.28 12.47
C ILE A 48 -5.97 -6.00 13.38
N LEU A 49 -6.13 -5.54 14.63
CA LEU A 49 -7.12 -6.11 15.55
C LEU A 49 -8.55 -5.96 15.03
N ALA A 50 -8.90 -4.80 14.48
CA ALA A 50 -10.21 -4.56 13.89
C ALA A 50 -10.46 -5.46 12.67
N TYR A 51 -9.45 -5.63 11.82
CA TYR A 51 -9.51 -6.52 10.67
C TYR A 51 -9.75 -7.97 11.10
N GLN A 52 -8.96 -8.47 12.05
CA GLN A 52 -9.08 -9.86 12.53
C GLN A 52 -10.43 -10.13 13.21
N ARG A 53 -10.96 -9.15 13.95
CA ARG A 53 -12.28 -9.26 14.55
C ARG A 53 -13.39 -9.44 13.52
N SER A 54 -13.25 -8.81 12.37
CA SER A 54 -14.24 -8.88 11.28
C SER A 54 -14.02 -10.11 10.38
N TYR A 55 -12.77 -10.49 10.16
CA TYR A 55 -12.40 -11.51 9.19
C TYR A 55 -12.51 -12.94 9.75
N LEU A 56 -12.09 -13.15 11.00
CA LEU A 56 -12.12 -14.47 11.61
C LEU A 56 -13.54 -14.87 12.02
N ASN A 57 -13.92 -16.11 11.70
CA ASN A 57 -15.21 -16.67 12.13
C ASN A 57 -15.32 -16.70 13.66
N ASP A 58 -14.24 -17.10 14.31
CA ASP A 58 -14.10 -17.07 15.75
C ASP A 58 -12.75 -16.42 16.10
N PRO A 59 -12.75 -15.12 16.45
CA PRO A 59 -11.53 -14.42 16.82
C PRO A 59 -11.06 -14.74 18.24
N SER A 60 -11.81 -15.52 19.01
CA SER A 60 -11.41 -15.91 20.36
C SER A 60 -10.39 -17.05 20.36
N GLY A 61 -9.64 -17.16 21.44
CA GLY A 61 -8.72 -18.26 21.65
C GLY A 61 -7.50 -18.29 20.70
N ILE A 62 -7.15 -17.17 20.10
CA ILE A 62 -5.91 -17.05 19.31
C ILE A 62 -4.71 -17.31 20.20
N ARG A 63 -3.75 -18.08 19.67
CA ARG A 63 -2.52 -18.50 20.37
C ARG A 63 -1.29 -18.04 19.64
N SER A 64 -0.19 -17.90 20.37
CA SER A 64 1.15 -17.63 19.83
C SER A 64 1.20 -16.37 18.97
N ALA A 65 0.49 -15.31 19.38
CA ALA A 65 0.41 -14.08 18.63
C ALA A 65 1.67 -13.24 18.77
N ALA A 66 2.22 -12.83 17.65
CA ALA A 66 3.39 -11.98 17.55
C ALA A 66 3.22 -10.99 16.40
N ILE A 67 3.89 -9.86 16.48
CA ILE A 67 3.81 -8.78 15.51
C ILE A 67 5.17 -8.12 15.29
N SER A 68 5.45 -7.73 14.07
CA SER A 68 6.64 -6.94 13.73
C SER A 68 6.35 -5.44 13.77
N GLN A 69 7.42 -4.64 13.73
CA GLN A 69 7.31 -3.21 13.45
C GLN A 69 6.99 -2.99 11.97
N PRO A 70 6.36 -1.84 11.61
CA PRO A 70 6.19 -1.48 10.21
C PRO A 70 7.54 -1.31 9.51
N VAL A 71 7.66 -1.91 8.33
CA VAL A 71 8.85 -1.83 7.49
C VAL A 71 8.44 -1.51 6.06
N LEU A 72 9.19 -0.63 5.40
CA LEU A 72 8.97 -0.33 3.99
C LEU A 72 9.55 -1.46 3.14
N LYS A 73 8.70 -2.09 2.32
CA LYS A 73 9.08 -3.19 1.44
C LYS A 73 8.42 -3.07 0.06
N ASN A 74 9.11 -3.56 -0.97
CA ASN A 74 8.50 -3.73 -2.28
C ASN A 74 7.56 -4.94 -2.26
N VAL A 75 6.31 -4.73 -2.63
CA VAL A 75 5.26 -5.75 -2.66
C VAL A 75 4.74 -6.05 -4.07
N GLY A 76 5.55 -5.75 -5.09
CA GLY A 76 5.23 -6.00 -6.51
C GLY A 76 4.55 -4.82 -7.20
N VAL A 77 3.73 -4.06 -6.51
CA VAL A 77 3.07 -2.82 -7.01
C VAL A 77 3.77 -1.55 -6.57
N GLY A 78 4.98 -1.68 -6.04
CA GLY A 78 5.77 -0.60 -5.47
C GLY A 78 6.03 -0.80 -3.99
N ASP A 79 6.68 0.19 -3.37
CA ASP A 79 7.02 0.14 -1.96
C ASP A 79 5.80 0.47 -1.11
N ARG A 80 5.57 -0.33 -0.08
CA ARG A 80 4.49 -0.17 0.90
C ARG A 80 5.02 -0.46 2.30
N TYR A 81 4.44 0.19 3.30
CA TYR A 81 4.64 -0.26 4.67
C TYR A 81 3.93 -1.58 4.89
N VAL A 82 4.66 -2.53 5.45
CA VAL A 82 4.14 -3.86 5.78
C VAL A 82 4.40 -4.18 7.24
N VAL A 83 3.51 -4.97 7.81
CA VAL A 83 3.64 -5.52 9.15
C VAL A 83 3.42 -7.02 9.07
N CYS A 84 4.34 -7.79 9.63
CA CYS A 84 4.18 -9.22 9.76
C CYS A 84 3.47 -9.54 11.07
N VAL A 85 2.45 -10.40 10.97
CA VAL A 85 1.69 -10.89 12.12
C VAL A 85 1.72 -12.40 12.11
N ARG A 86 2.05 -13.00 13.22
CA ARG A 86 2.10 -14.45 13.39
C ARG A 86 1.09 -14.85 14.44
N PHE A 87 0.29 -15.86 14.16
CA PHE A 87 -0.64 -16.41 15.15
C PHE A 87 -1.19 -17.76 14.71
N ASN A 88 -1.82 -18.45 15.67
CA ASN A 88 -2.55 -19.69 15.49
C ASN A 88 -4.03 -19.45 15.82
N ALA A 89 -4.89 -19.57 14.83
CA ALA A 89 -6.32 -19.32 14.96
C ALA A 89 -7.14 -20.58 14.77
N LYS A 90 -8.38 -20.56 15.24
CA LYS A 90 -9.34 -21.63 15.05
C LYS A 90 -9.98 -21.57 13.67
N GLN A 91 -10.18 -22.74 13.07
CA GLN A 91 -11.06 -22.95 11.93
C GLN A 91 -12.54 -22.98 12.38
N PRO A 92 -13.51 -22.90 11.44
CA PRO A 92 -14.93 -23.07 11.76
C PRO A 92 -15.27 -24.36 12.50
N THR A 93 -14.47 -25.42 12.33
CA THR A 93 -14.60 -26.70 13.03
C THR A 93 -14.16 -26.67 14.49
N GLY A 94 -13.53 -25.57 14.94
CA GLY A 94 -12.91 -25.45 16.25
C GLY A 94 -11.47 -25.94 16.33
N ALA A 95 -10.98 -26.60 15.30
CA ALA A 95 -9.58 -27.04 15.22
C ALA A 95 -8.65 -25.86 14.91
N TYR A 96 -7.44 -25.86 15.48
CA TYR A 96 -6.43 -24.86 15.17
C TYR A 96 -5.77 -25.10 13.81
N THR A 97 -5.49 -24.02 13.07
CA THR A 97 -4.83 -24.10 11.76
C THR A 97 -3.34 -24.40 11.84
N GLY A 98 -2.72 -24.23 13.02
CA GLY A 98 -1.29 -24.12 13.19
C GLY A 98 -0.83 -22.66 13.11
N VAL A 99 0.41 -22.42 13.53
CA VAL A 99 1.02 -21.07 13.46
C VAL A 99 1.27 -20.69 12.01
N ARG A 100 0.80 -19.50 11.60
CA ARG A 100 0.98 -18.97 10.26
C ARG A 100 1.44 -17.52 10.32
N ASP A 101 2.19 -17.14 9.30
CA ASP A 101 2.59 -15.75 9.07
C ASP A 101 1.61 -15.06 8.12
N TYR A 102 1.24 -13.84 8.48
CA TYR A 102 0.37 -12.97 7.70
C TYR A 102 1.08 -11.67 7.40
N LEU A 103 0.92 -11.18 6.18
CA LEU A 103 1.41 -9.89 5.76
C LEU A 103 0.26 -8.89 5.74
N ALA A 104 0.37 -7.85 6.54
CA ALA A 104 -0.52 -6.69 6.50
C ALA A 104 0.14 -5.60 5.67
N ILE A 105 -0.52 -5.13 4.62
CA ILE A 105 -0.03 -4.10 3.71
C ILE A 105 -0.81 -2.81 3.95
N PHE A 106 -0.08 -1.71 4.11
CA PHE A 106 -0.63 -0.40 4.39
C PHE A 106 -0.49 0.52 3.19
N LEU A 107 -1.54 1.28 2.91
CA LEU A 107 -1.62 2.29 1.88
C LEU A 107 -1.98 3.62 2.52
N ALA A 108 -1.15 4.63 2.32
CA ALA A 108 -1.36 5.96 2.91
C ALA A 108 -1.62 5.93 4.43
N GLY A 109 -0.90 5.07 5.15
CA GLY A 109 -1.00 4.90 6.60
C GLY A 109 -2.18 4.08 7.10
N LYS A 110 -2.96 3.48 6.21
CA LYS A 110 -4.14 2.67 6.54
C LYS A 110 -3.99 1.24 6.05
N LEU A 111 -4.54 0.29 6.80
CA LEU A 111 -4.56 -1.10 6.39
C LEU A 111 -5.36 -1.27 5.10
N ASP A 112 -4.69 -1.73 4.05
CA ASP A 112 -5.28 -1.96 2.73
C ASP A 112 -5.68 -3.42 2.53
N GLN A 113 -4.76 -4.33 2.85
CA GLN A 113 -5.01 -5.77 2.72
C GLN A 113 -4.16 -6.57 3.70
N MET A 114 -4.61 -7.78 4.01
CA MET A 114 -3.90 -8.72 4.85
C MET A 114 -4.13 -10.15 4.37
N GLY A 115 -3.08 -10.96 4.35
CA GLY A 115 -3.18 -12.34 3.89
C GLY A 115 -2.01 -13.20 4.35
N VAL A 116 -2.17 -14.51 4.21
CA VAL A 116 -1.13 -15.48 4.54
C VAL A 116 0.08 -15.29 3.62
N THR A 117 1.27 -15.34 4.17
CA THR A 117 2.52 -15.29 3.43
C THR A 117 3.50 -16.36 3.92
N ARG A 118 4.35 -16.84 3.02
CA ARG A 118 5.44 -17.74 3.36
C ARG A 118 6.81 -17.06 3.26
N GLU A 119 6.94 -16.09 2.38
CA GLU A 119 8.23 -15.51 1.99
C GLU A 119 8.46 -14.10 2.56
N GLN A 120 7.44 -13.29 2.58
CA GLN A 120 7.57 -11.86 2.89
C GLN A 120 7.92 -11.58 4.35
N CYS A 121 7.65 -12.52 5.25
CA CYS A 121 7.90 -12.39 6.68
C CYS A 121 9.07 -13.22 7.20
N LYS A 122 9.90 -13.80 6.32
CA LYS A 122 11.05 -14.65 6.72
C LYS A 122 12.03 -13.93 7.63
N ASP A 123 12.30 -12.67 7.35
CA ASP A 123 13.29 -11.85 8.07
C ASP A 123 12.64 -10.92 9.10
N ALA A 124 11.36 -11.13 9.41
CA ALA A 124 10.64 -10.28 10.35
C ALA A 124 11.12 -10.48 11.79
N GLU A 125 11.33 -9.38 12.47
CA GLU A 125 11.60 -9.38 13.92
C GLU A 125 10.28 -9.26 14.67
N TYR A 126 9.87 -10.36 15.31
CA TYR A 126 8.61 -10.44 16.02
C TYR A 126 8.75 -10.07 17.49
N GLY A 127 7.80 -9.27 17.98
CA GLY A 127 7.54 -9.08 19.40
C GLY A 127 6.16 -9.61 19.79
N PRO A 128 5.85 -9.68 21.09
CA PRO A 128 4.58 -10.19 21.55
C PRO A 128 3.38 -9.34 21.10
N PHE A 129 2.25 -10.00 20.83
CA PHE A 129 1.00 -9.35 20.47
C PHE A 129 -0.16 -9.87 21.34
N PRO A 130 -0.12 -9.61 22.64
CA PRO A 130 -1.10 -10.14 23.58
C PRO A 130 -2.52 -9.63 23.36
N GLU A 131 -2.68 -8.47 22.75
CA GLU A 131 -4.01 -7.90 22.43
C GLU A 131 -4.75 -8.79 21.42
N LEU A 132 -4.03 -9.42 20.49
CA LEU A 132 -4.63 -10.35 19.54
C LEU A 132 -5.09 -11.65 20.23
N GLU A 133 -4.33 -12.15 21.19
CA GLU A 133 -4.69 -13.35 21.95
C GLU A 133 -5.93 -13.13 22.83
N ARG A 134 -6.19 -11.89 23.24
CA ARG A 134 -7.35 -11.51 24.07
C ARG A 134 -8.55 -11.06 23.26
N LEU A 135 -8.46 -11.13 21.92
CA LEU A 135 -9.52 -10.69 21.03
C LEU A 135 -10.80 -11.50 21.28
N LYS A 136 -11.91 -10.79 21.36
CA LYS A 136 -13.27 -11.34 21.48
C LYS A 136 -14.16 -10.69 20.44
N ARG A 137 -15.25 -11.34 20.13
CA ARG A 137 -16.28 -10.80 19.26
C ARG A 137 -17.02 -9.66 19.91
#